data_174a23f9d55cfce4edebad9b7a7a1cd8
#
_entry.id   174a23f9d55cfce4edebad9b7a7a1cd8
#
_cell.length_a   1.000
_cell.length_b   1.000
_cell.length_c   1.000
_cell.angle_alpha   90.00
_cell.angle_beta   90.00
_cell.angle_gamma   90.00
#
_symmetry.space_group_name_H-M   'P 1'
#
loop_
_entity.id
_entity.type
_entity.pdbx_description
1 polymer ?
#
loop_
_entity_poly.entity_id
_entity_poly.type
_entity_poly.pdbx_seq_one_letter_code
_entity_poly.pdbx_strand_id
1 'polypeptide(L)'
;MMKDGISRVVACGRLRRRHSLPFPGKILVDVGDTVEVGQMWCRGRMRSGVVVVDLCRMLGVSPEEARRMVVVGVGVTVDEGTVLADEPKRTRSTRQWIAPFRGSISEVSNSAVAVFVRDTREMALYCRLAGTVVSVESGVGIVVEGRGVAIAASLGGGGRAYGPIRFLEAGAQHANGDDSHTGSILVTPEPLRPEWVKRALEVDCSAIVAPSVSLDLASSLGIVPTISGMVRSPENLETIPVPIVLTEGLGIARMPRVLQDMFRASDGELASVSGSQRPGDSEVMLSEAG
;
A
#
# COMPACT_ATOMS: atom_id res chain seq x y z
N MET A 1 26.32 11.03 25.39
CA MET A 1 25.11 11.85 25.62
C MET A 1 24.31 11.81 24.32
N MET A 2 23.52 10.76 24.15
CA MET A 2 22.65 10.61 22.97
C MET A 2 21.50 11.61 23.10
N LYS A 3 21.35 12.45 22.08
CA LYS A 3 20.25 13.41 21.99
C LYS A 3 18.93 12.64 22.00
N ASP A 4 18.07 13.07 22.91
CA ASP A 4 16.71 12.61 23.11
C ASP A 4 15.93 12.50 21.81
N GLY A 5 15.09 11.46 21.74
CA GLY A 5 14.36 11.02 20.57
C GLY A 5 13.73 12.16 19.78
N ILE A 6 13.96 12.11 18.49
CA ILE A 6 13.28 12.95 17.51
C ILE A 6 11.78 12.80 17.77
N SER A 7 11.12 13.89 18.12
CA SER A 7 9.66 13.89 18.29
C SER A 7 9.02 13.42 16.98
N ARG A 8 8.33 12.30 17.02
CA ARG A 8 7.60 11.73 15.88
C ARG A 8 6.29 12.46 15.63
N VAL A 9 5.83 13.28 16.55
CA VAL A 9 4.65 14.11 16.37
C VAL A 9 5.01 15.26 15.44
N VAL A 10 4.43 15.23 14.24
CA VAL A 10 4.67 16.25 13.21
C VAL A 10 3.71 17.41 13.38
N ALA A 11 2.45 17.12 13.75
CA ALA A 11 1.43 18.14 13.97
C ALA A 11 0.38 17.63 14.97
N CYS A 12 -0.17 18.55 15.76
CA CYS A 12 -1.23 18.31 16.74
C CYS A 12 -2.21 19.49 16.74
N GLY A 13 -3.49 19.22 16.85
CA GLY A 13 -4.56 20.21 16.87
C GLY A 13 -5.28 20.31 15.51
N ARG A 14 -5.45 21.53 14.99
CA ARG A 14 -6.12 21.73 13.69
C ARG A 14 -5.20 21.31 12.55
N LEU A 15 -5.61 20.34 11.78
CA LEU A 15 -4.86 19.75 10.66
C LEU A 15 -5.58 20.02 9.34
N ARG A 16 -4.79 20.27 8.29
CA ARG A 16 -5.28 20.25 6.90
C ARG A 16 -4.61 19.11 6.16
N ARG A 17 -5.41 18.20 5.61
CA ARG A 17 -4.89 17.06 4.88
C ARG A 17 -5.35 17.06 3.44
N ARG A 18 -4.39 17.08 2.51
CA ARG A 18 -4.65 16.91 1.09
C ARG A 18 -4.77 15.42 0.76
N HIS A 19 -5.84 15.04 0.10
CA HIS A 19 -6.08 13.72 -0.47
C HIS A 19 -5.97 13.84 -1.98
N SER A 20 -4.87 13.35 -2.54
CA SER A 20 -4.61 13.42 -3.98
C SER A 20 -5.30 12.29 -4.72
N LEU A 21 -5.71 12.57 -5.96
CA LEU A 21 -6.35 11.64 -6.88
C LEU A 21 -5.29 11.06 -7.84
N PRO A 22 -4.79 9.84 -7.62
CA PRO A 22 -3.71 9.27 -8.41
C PRO A 22 -4.17 8.60 -9.72
N PHE A 23 -5.47 8.57 -9.97
CA PHE A 23 -6.09 7.98 -11.17
C PHE A 23 -7.35 8.74 -11.55
N PRO A 24 -7.85 8.66 -12.78
CA PRO A 24 -9.12 9.24 -13.17
C PRO A 24 -10.27 8.65 -12.35
N GLY A 25 -10.98 9.51 -11.60
CA GLY A 25 -12.05 9.07 -10.71
C GLY A 25 -13.07 10.16 -10.44
N LYS A 26 -14.25 9.72 -9.97
CA LYS A 26 -15.34 10.61 -9.56
C LYS A 26 -15.17 10.93 -8.08
N ILE A 27 -15.08 12.19 -7.73
CA ILE A 27 -15.15 12.69 -6.36
C ILE A 27 -16.62 12.60 -5.91
N LEU A 28 -16.85 12.13 -4.67
CA LEU A 28 -18.15 11.80 -4.11
C LEU A 28 -18.57 12.75 -2.98
N VAL A 29 -17.76 13.76 -2.70
CA VAL A 29 -17.97 14.74 -1.63
C VAL A 29 -17.85 16.14 -2.17
N ASP A 30 -18.53 17.09 -1.56
CA ASP A 30 -18.53 18.50 -1.92
C ASP A 30 -17.88 19.36 -0.82
N VAL A 31 -17.55 20.61 -1.15
CA VAL A 31 -17.04 21.58 -0.16
C VAL A 31 -18.11 21.85 0.88
N GLY A 32 -17.74 21.74 2.16
CA GLY A 32 -18.62 21.87 3.30
C GLY A 32 -19.10 20.55 3.89
N ASP A 33 -18.95 19.44 3.17
CA ASP A 33 -19.31 18.13 3.70
C ASP A 33 -18.44 17.75 4.91
N THR A 34 -19.05 17.11 5.91
CA THR A 34 -18.32 16.45 6.99
C THR A 34 -18.02 15.03 6.61
N VAL A 35 -16.76 14.62 6.82
CA VAL A 35 -16.27 13.28 6.48
C VAL A 35 -15.60 12.62 7.68
N GLU A 36 -15.69 11.29 7.73
CA GLU A 36 -15.07 10.47 8.77
C GLU A 36 -13.79 9.78 8.25
N VAL A 37 -12.96 9.29 9.17
CA VAL A 37 -11.82 8.42 8.83
C VAL A 37 -12.37 7.14 8.18
N GLY A 38 -11.78 6.74 7.04
CA GLY A 38 -12.23 5.58 6.30
C GLY A 38 -13.48 5.81 5.44
N GLN A 39 -14.07 7.01 5.42
CA GLN A 39 -15.17 7.33 4.51
C GLN A 39 -14.65 7.45 3.06
N MET A 40 -15.34 6.81 2.13
CA MET A 40 -15.02 6.89 0.70
C MET A 40 -15.29 8.29 0.17
N TRP A 41 -14.26 8.95 -0.40
CA TRP A 41 -14.41 10.26 -1.03
C TRP A 41 -14.23 10.24 -2.55
N CYS A 42 -13.64 9.15 -3.09
CA CYS A 42 -13.48 9.00 -4.53
C CYS A 42 -13.61 7.55 -4.96
N ARG A 43 -14.18 7.34 -6.15
CA ARG A 43 -14.25 6.06 -6.84
C ARG A 43 -13.81 6.23 -8.27
N GLY A 44 -12.98 5.32 -8.77
CA GLY A 44 -12.49 5.38 -10.13
C GLY A 44 -11.95 4.05 -10.62
N ARG A 45 -11.31 4.08 -11.77
CA ARG A 45 -10.68 2.89 -12.35
C ARG A 45 -9.21 3.16 -12.60
N MET A 46 -8.36 2.25 -12.14
CA MET A 46 -6.93 2.31 -12.35
C MET A 46 -6.45 1.08 -13.10
N ARG A 47 -5.60 1.30 -14.09
CA ARG A 47 -4.81 0.21 -14.69
C ARG A 47 -3.62 -0.06 -13.78
N SER A 48 -3.53 -1.25 -13.23
CA SER A 48 -2.44 -1.67 -12.36
C SER A 48 -1.67 -2.80 -13.02
N GLY A 49 -0.35 -2.67 -13.07
CA GLY A 49 0.53 -3.64 -13.71
C GLY A 49 0.70 -3.37 -15.20
N VAL A 50 1.96 -3.10 -15.56
CA VAL A 50 2.40 -2.93 -16.94
C VAL A 50 3.61 -3.83 -17.14
N VAL A 51 3.58 -4.65 -18.20
CA VAL A 51 4.72 -5.45 -18.62
C VAL A 51 5.16 -4.95 -19.99
N VAL A 52 6.42 -4.57 -20.09
CA VAL A 52 7.05 -4.19 -21.37
C VAL A 52 7.94 -5.33 -21.84
N VAL A 53 7.71 -5.82 -23.03
CA VAL A 53 8.41 -6.97 -23.59
C VAL A 53 9.07 -6.60 -24.91
N ASP A 54 10.36 -6.84 -25.01
CA ASP A 54 11.09 -6.84 -26.27
C ASP A 54 10.87 -8.19 -26.96
N LEU A 55 9.94 -8.22 -27.92
CA LEU A 55 9.56 -9.43 -28.62
C LEU A 55 10.71 -9.96 -29.50
N CYS A 56 11.56 -9.10 -30.05
CA CYS A 56 12.72 -9.51 -30.84
C CYS A 56 13.69 -10.35 -30.01
N ARG A 57 14.02 -9.84 -28.82
CA ARG A 57 14.92 -10.53 -27.90
C ARG A 57 14.32 -11.83 -27.36
N MET A 58 13.01 -11.80 -27.07
CA MET A 58 12.31 -12.95 -26.50
C MET A 58 12.12 -14.05 -27.53
N LEU A 59 11.69 -13.72 -28.75
CA LEU A 59 11.43 -14.69 -29.82
C LEU A 59 12.68 -15.02 -30.67
N GLY A 60 13.72 -14.19 -30.61
CA GLY A 60 14.96 -14.38 -31.34
C GLY A 60 14.83 -14.12 -32.84
N VAL A 61 13.98 -13.18 -33.24
CA VAL A 61 13.64 -12.87 -34.63
C VAL A 61 13.72 -11.35 -34.92
N SER A 62 13.62 -10.97 -36.18
CA SER A 62 13.60 -9.56 -36.59
C SER A 62 12.32 -8.84 -36.10
N PRO A 63 12.34 -7.48 -35.98
CA PRO A 63 11.15 -6.73 -35.54
C PRO A 63 9.91 -6.97 -36.39
N GLU A 64 10.09 -7.14 -37.70
CA GLU A 64 8.99 -7.39 -38.61
C GLU A 64 8.35 -8.77 -38.39
N GLU A 65 9.19 -9.79 -38.20
CA GLU A 65 8.74 -11.16 -37.91
C GLU A 65 8.10 -11.22 -36.54
N ALA A 66 8.70 -10.61 -35.50
CA ALA A 66 8.15 -10.59 -34.16
C ALA A 66 6.73 -10.00 -34.10
N ARG A 67 6.48 -8.93 -34.83
CA ARG A 67 5.12 -8.34 -34.93
C ARG A 67 4.12 -9.25 -35.59
N ARG A 68 4.51 -10.02 -36.60
CA ARG A 68 3.66 -11.00 -37.29
C ARG A 68 3.32 -12.21 -36.41
N MET A 69 4.16 -12.48 -35.40
CA MET A 69 3.95 -13.57 -34.44
C MET A 69 2.95 -13.23 -33.34
N VAL A 70 2.58 -11.95 -33.17
CA VAL A 70 1.54 -11.54 -32.22
C VAL A 70 0.18 -12.04 -32.71
N VAL A 71 -0.44 -12.92 -31.92
CA VAL A 71 -1.69 -13.60 -32.28
C VAL A 71 -2.94 -12.96 -31.67
N VAL A 72 -2.76 -12.06 -30.69
CA VAL A 72 -3.83 -11.33 -30.03
C VAL A 72 -3.82 -9.87 -30.49
N GLY A 73 -4.99 -9.36 -30.89
CA GLY A 73 -5.14 -7.96 -31.31
C GLY A 73 -4.91 -6.97 -30.17
N VAL A 74 -4.38 -5.78 -30.50
CA VAL A 74 -4.27 -4.66 -29.54
C VAL A 74 -5.67 -4.31 -29.01
N GLY A 75 -5.78 -4.13 -27.68
CA GLY A 75 -7.01 -3.81 -26.97
C GLY A 75 -7.89 -5.02 -26.63
N VAL A 76 -7.60 -6.21 -27.12
CA VAL A 76 -8.34 -7.43 -26.78
C VAL A 76 -7.95 -7.89 -25.37
N THR A 77 -8.93 -8.00 -24.47
CA THR A 77 -8.71 -8.54 -23.10
C THR A 77 -8.60 -10.05 -23.16
N VAL A 78 -7.58 -10.57 -22.51
CA VAL A 78 -7.29 -12.02 -22.40
C VAL A 78 -7.06 -12.40 -20.95
N ASP A 79 -7.25 -13.67 -20.64
CA ASP A 79 -6.96 -14.22 -19.32
C ASP A 79 -5.46 -14.59 -19.18
N GLU A 80 -5.01 -14.73 -17.93
CA GLU A 80 -3.67 -15.24 -17.60
C GLU A 80 -3.43 -16.59 -18.28
N GLY A 81 -2.22 -16.81 -18.76
CA GLY A 81 -1.86 -18.03 -19.48
C GLY A 81 -2.20 -18.03 -20.98
N THR A 82 -2.93 -17.03 -21.49
CA THR A 82 -3.24 -16.92 -22.93
C THR A 82 -1.96 -16.64 -23.73
N VAL A 83 -1.76 -17.33 -24.84
CA VAL A 83 -0.64 -17.08 -25.75
C VAL A 83 -0.86 -15.77 -26.48
N LEU A 84 0.07 -14.82 -26.34
CA LEU A 84 0.03 -13.48 -26.93
C LEU A 84 0.85 -13.39 -28.23
N ALA A 85 1.97 -14.12 -28.27
CA ALA A 85 2.77 -14.31 -29.49
C ALA A 85 3.31 -15.74 -29.53
N ASP A 86 3.33 -16.33 -30.71
CA ASP A 86 3.78 -17.70 -30.95
C ASP A 86 4.73 -17.78 -32.13
N GLU A 87 5.81 -18.53 -31.98
CA GLU A 87 6.73 -18.84 -33.09
C GLU A 87 6.06 -19.89 -33.99
N PRO A 88 5.99 -19.67 -35.31
CA PRO A 88 5.49 -20.69 -36.23
C PRO A 88 6.26 -21.99 -36.10
N LYS A 89 5.54 -23.12 -35.99
CA LYS A 89 6.03 -24.50 -35.70
C LYS A 89 7.08 -25.03 -36.70
N ARG A 90 8.20 -24.37 -36.86
CA ARG A 90 9.32 -24.81 -37.71
C ARG A 90 10.53 -25.34 -36.95
N THR A 91 10.58 -25.20 -35.63
CA THR A 91 11.73 -25.56 -34.80
C THR A 91 11.29 -26.36 -33.56
N ARG A 92 12.18 -27.23 -33.04
CA ARG A 92 11.95 -28.04 -31.82
C ARG A 92 11.76 -27.26 -30.51
N SER A 93 11.94 -25.95 -30.54
CA SER A 93 11.81 -25.03 -29.39
C SER A 93 10.77 -23.99 -29.74
N THR A 94 9.59 -24.12 -29.21
CA THR A 94 8.51 -23.14 -29.37
C THR A 94 8.73 -22.02 -28.34
N ARG A 95 9.09 -20.82 -28.78
CA ARG A 95 9.15 -19.65 -27.94
C ARG A 95 7.81 -18.96 -28.00
N GLN A 96 7.22 -18.74 -26.84
CA GLN A 96 5.89 -18.12 -26.71
C GLN A 96 5.95 -16.97 -25.74
N TRP A 97 5.19 -15.93 -26.01
CA TRP A 97 4.86 -14.92 -25.04
C TRP A 97 3.46 -15.21 -24.50
N ILE A 98 3.40 -15.42 -23.20
CA ILE A 98 2.17 -15.79 -22.48
C ILE A 98 1.75 -14.63 -21.61
N ALA A 99 0.45 -14.36 -21.52
CA ALA A 99 -0.12 -13.33 -20.66
C ALA A 99 0.20 -13.65 -19.18
N PRO A 100 0.93 -12.76 -18.47
CA PRO A 100 1.31 -12.97 -17.07
C PRO A 100 0.17 -12.74 -16.09
N PHE A 101 -0.93 -12.15 -16.54
CA PHE A 101 -2.16 -11.86 -15.79
C PHE A 101 -3.29 -11.49 -16.78
N ARG A 102 -4.50 -11.40 -16.28
CA ARG A 102 -5.63 -10.91 -17.10
C ARG A 102 -5.41 -9.46 -17.51
N GLY A 103 -5.45 -9.18 -18.82
CA GLY A 103 -5.17 -7.85 -19.36
C GLY A 103 -5.26 -7.80 -20.87
N SER A 104 -4.66 -6.78 -21.47
CA SER A 104 -4.64 -6.58 -22.93
C SER A 104 -3.30 -6.03 -23.40
N ILE A 105 -2.95 -6.28 -24.67
CA ILE A 105 -1.86 -5.58 -25.34
C ILE A 105 -2.33 -4.15 -25.58
N SER A 106 -1.65 -3.17 -24.98
CA SER A 106 -1.94 -1.74 -25.17
C SER A 106 -1.32 -1.21 -26.45
N GLU A 107 -0.11 -1.66 -26.78
CA GLU A 107 0.65 -1.19 -27.92
C GLU A 107 1.69 -2.22 -28.35
N VAL A 108 1.99 -2.27 -29.64
CA VAL A 108 3.16 -2.94 -30.20
C VAL A 108 3.87 -1.94 -31.09
N SER A 109 5.09 -1.52 -30.74
CA SER A 109 5.86 -0.54 -31.47
C SER A 109 6.44 -1.09 -32.78
N ASN A 110 6.96 -0.20 -33.64
CA ASN A 110 7.66 -0.60 -34.87
C ASN A 110 8.94 -1.42 -34.61
N SER A 111 9.60 -1.22 -33.46
CA SER A 111 10.74 -2.02 -33.01
C SER A 111 10.33 -3.33 -32.33
N ALA A 112 9.04 -3.71 -32.40
CA ALA A 112 8.46 -4.90 -31.78
C ALA A 112 8.60 -4.92 -30.22
N VAL A 113 8.60 -3.76 -29.60
CA VAL A 113 8.40 -3.65 -28.15
C VAL A 113 6.89 -3.63 -27.89
N ALA A 114 6.41 -4.60 -27.15
CA ALA A 114 4.99 -4.73 -26.77
C ALA A 114 4.77 -4.25 -25.34
N VAL A 115 3.67 -3.56 -25.12
CA VAL A 115 3.20 -3.10 -23.80
C VAL A 115 1.93 -3.85 -23.46
N PHE A 116 1.98 -4.70 -22.44
CA PHE A 116 0.83 -5.41 -21.91
C PHE A 116 0.39 -4.78 -20.60
N VAL A 117 -0.89 -4.46 -20.50
CA VAL A 117 -1.45 -3.78 -19.33
C VAL A 117 -2.50 -4.67 -18.66
N ARG A 118 -2.47 -4.70 -17.34
CA ARG A 118 -3.49 -5.39 -16.55
C ARG A 118 -4.86 -4.74 -16.80
N ASP A 119 -5.91 -5.53 -16.73
CA ASP A 119 -7.29 -5.03 -16.81
C ASP A 119 -7.56 -4.00 -15.70
N THR A 120 -8.49 -3.09 -15.98
CA THR A 120 -8.82 -2.02 -15.05
C THR A 120 -9.49 -2.58 -13.80
N ARG A 121 -8.97 -2.19 -12.63
CA ARG A 121 -9.63 -2.47 -11.34
C ARG A 121 -10.38 -1.25 -10.86
N GLU A 122 -11.55 -1.47 -10.27
CA GLU A 122 -12.23 -0.42 -9.51
C GLU A 122 -11.39 -0.10 -8.27
N MET A 123 -11.18 1.18 -8.04
CA MET A 123 -10.41 1.71 -6.92
C MET A 123 -11.26 2.71 -6.16
N ALA A 124 -11.17 2.64 -4.85
CA ALA A 124 -11.78 3.60 -3.94
C ALA A 124 -10.69 4.30 -3.13
N LEU A 125 -10.89 5.59 -2.86
CA LEU A 125 -10.03 6.36 -1.97
C LEU A 125 -10.83 6.81 -0.76
N TYR A 126 -10.19 6.75 0.40
CA TYR A 126 -10.82 6.97 1.68
C TYR A 126 -10.17 8.14 2.41
N CYS A 127 -10.95 8.86 3.21
CA CYS A 127 -10.49 9.95 4.06
C CYS A 127 -9.57 9.42 5.16
N ARG A 128 -8.49 10.15 5.39
CA ARG A 128 -7.48 9.80 6.41
C ARG A 128 -7.64 10.62 7.69
N LEU A 129 -8.39 11.69 7.61
CA LEU A 129 -8.68 12.63 8.70
C LEU A 129 -10.19 12.86 8.71
N ALA A 130 -10.80 12.82 9.89
CA ALA A 130 -12.18 13.25 10.09
C ALA A 130 -12.22 14.79 10.11
N GLY A 131 -13.26 15.37 9.56
CA GLY A 131 -13.42 16.83 9.53
C GLY A 131 -14.25 17.32 8.36
N THR A 132 -14.06 18.57 7.99
CA THR A 132 -14.81 19.24 6.92
C THR A 132 -14.00 19.33 5.63
N VAL A 133 -14.62 19.05 4.50
CA VAL A 133 -14.03 19.26 3.18
C VAL A 133 -13.98 20.75 2.89
N VAL A 134 -12.79 21.31 2.83
CA VAL A 134 -12.57 22.76 2.61
C VAL A 134 -12.21 23.11 1.15
N SER A 135 -11.85 22.13 0.36
CA SER A 135 -11.55 22.31 -1.07
C SER A 135 -11.79 21.02 -1.83
N VAL A 136 -12.38 21.14 -3.01
CA VAL A 136 -12.54 20.08 -4.01
C VAL A 136 -11.99 20.59 -5.32
N GLU A 137 -11.01 19.89 -5.88
CA GLU A 137 -10.39 20.23 -7.17
C GLU A 137 -10.52 19.01 -8.09
N SER A 138 -11.35 19.18 -9.15
CA SER A 138 -11.63 18.10 -10.11
C SER A 138 -10.34 17.60 -10.77
N GLY A 139 -10.16 16.29 -10.81
CA GLY A 139 -8.96 15.65 -11.36
C GLY A 139 -7.70 15.72 -10.47
N VAL A 140 -7.75 16.43 -9.34
CA VAL A 140 -6.60 16.66 -8.44
C VAL A 140 -6.83 16.02 -7.07
N GLY A 141 -8.00 16.27 -6.44
CA GLY A 141 -8.33 15.71 -5.14
C GLY A 141 -9.15 16.64 -4.24
N ILE A 142 -9.08 16.37 -2.94
CA ILE A 142 -9.78 17.14 -1.91
C ILE A 142 -8.84 17.57 -0.80
N VAL A 143 -9.24 18.59 -0.04
CA VAL A 143 -8.58 18.99 1.20
C VAL A 143 -9.60 18.89 2.34
N VAL A 144 -9.25 18.10 3.36
CA VAL A 144 -10.03 17.95 4.60
C VAL A 144 -9.33 18.73 5.70
N GLU A 145 -10.11 19.46 6.47
CA GLU A 145 -9.65 20.16 7.67
C GLU A 145 -10.36 19.57 8.89
N GLY A 146 -9.60 19.14 9.88
CA GLY A 146 -10.11 18.49 11.08
C GLY A 146 -9.17 18.71 12.26
N ARG A 147 -9.43 18.01 13.37
CA ARG A 147 -8.56 18.00 14.56
C ARG A 147 -7.96 16.61 14.74
N GLY A 148 -6.73 16.57 15.25
CA GLY A 148 -6.09 15.29 15.49
C GLY A 148 -4.58 15.42 15.69
N VAL A 149 -3.90 14.28 15.59
CA VAL A 149 -2.44 14.18 15.71
C VAL A 149 -1.88 13.42 14.52
N ALA A 150 -0.88 13.99 13.88
CA ALA A 150 -0.09 13.33 12.84
C ALA A 150 1.24 12.85 13.43
N ILE A 151 1.49 11.56 13.36
CA ILE A 151 2.69 10.90 13.87
C ILE A 151 3.47 10.35 12.68
N ALA A 152 4.66 10.92 12.42
CA ALA A 152 5.55 10.38 11.40
C ALA A 152 6.17 9.07 11.86
N ALA A 153 6.32 8.13 10.96
CA ALA A 153 6.99 6.87 11.20
C ALA A 153 8.24 6.73 10.33
N SER A 154 9.21 5.98 10.83
CA SER A 154 10.49 5.79 10.14
C SER A 154 10.36 4.89 8.92
N LEU A 155 9.53 3.86 9.02
CA LEU A 155 9.44 2.80 8.03
C LEU A 155 8.06 2.15 8.09
N GLY A 156 7.66 1.49 7.02
CA GLY A 156 6.43 0.72 6.99
C GLY A 156 6.24 -0.01 5.66
N GLY A 157 5.09 -0.62 5.50
CA GLY A 157 4.70 -1.31 4.27
C GLY A 157 3.27 -1.80 4.33
N GLY A 158 2.78 -2.40 3.24
CA GLY A 158 1.42 -2.93 3.16
C GLY A 158 0.35 -1.90 2.82
N GLY A 159 0.72 -0.63 2.60
CA GLY A 159 -0.23 0.39 2.15
C GLY A 159 -0.99 1.08 3.26
N ARG A 160 -2.29 1.30 3.05
CA ARG A 160 -3.15 2.09 3.96
C ARG A 160 -4.19 1.22 4.64
N ALA A 161 -4.47 1.55 5.89
CA ALA A 161 -5.57 0.97 6.65
C ALA A 161 -6.27 2.01 7.50
N TYR A 162 -7.45 1.64 7.95
CA TYR A 162 -8.36 2.46 8.74
C TYR A 162 -9.02 1.57 9.78
N GLY A 163 -9.28 2.09 10.95
CA GLY A 163 -9.95 1.36 12.01
C GLY A 163 -9.75 1.97 13.38
N PRO A 164 -10.43 1.44 14.40
CA PRO A 164 -10.20 1.87 15.77
C PRO A 164 -8.82 1.43 16.26
N ILE A 165 -8.17 2.29 17.03
CA ILE A 165 -6.95 1.95 17.76
C ILE A 165 -7.25 0.90 18.83
N ARG A 166 -6.35 -0.06 18.97
CA ARG A 166 -6.29 -0.99 20.11
C ARG A 166 -4.87 -1.01 20.66
N PHE A 167 -4.68 -0.34 21.78
CA PHE A 167 -3.40 -0.28 22.46
C PHE A 167 -3.17 -1.52 23.32
N LEU A 168 -2.07 -2.20 23.07
CA LEU A 168 -1.68 -3.42 23.79
C LEU A 168 -0.71 -3.05 24.90
N GLU A 169 -1.00 -3.43 26.14
CA GLU A 169 -0.07 -3.17 27.24
C GLU A 169 1.21 -4.01 27.11
N ALA A 170 2.32 -3.47 27.63
CA ALA A 170 3.60 -4.15 27.62
C ALA A 170 3.51 -5.50 28.36
N GLY A 171 4.01 -6.56 27.74
CA GLY A 171 3.97 -7.91 28.33
C GLY A 171 2.60 -8.58 28.22
N ALA A 172 1.61 -7.98 27.54
CA ALA A 172 0.35 -8.64 27.24
C ALA A 172 0.65 -9.92 26.44
N GLN A 173 0.59 -11.06 27.12
CA GLN A 173 0.64 -12.36 26.49
C GLN A 173 -0.69 -12.50 25.74
N HIS A 174 -0.61 -12.49 24.41
CA HIS A 174 -1.65 -12.88 23.46
C HIS A 174 -3.07 -12.61 23.96
N ALA A 175 -3.68 -11.52 23.57
CA ALA A 175 -5.09 -11.28 23.85
C ALA A 175 -5.88 -12.55 23.54
N ASN A 176 -6.32 -13.23 24.58
CA ASN A 176 -7.06 -14.48 24.48
C ASN A 176 -8.25 -14.25 23.58
N GLY A 177 -8.28 -14.89 22.42
CA GLY A 177 -9.48 -15.19 21.60
C GLY A 177 -10.59 -14.16 21.48
N ASP A 178 -10.32 -12.88 21.80
CA ASP A 178 -11.32 -11.83 21.78
C ASP A 178 -11.44 -11.27 20.35
N ASP A 179 -12.58 -11.50 19.72
CA ASP A 179 -12.95 -10.97 18.38
C ASP A 179 -12.98 -9.42 18.33
N SER A 180 -12.74 -8.76 19.47
CA SER A 180 -12.73 -7.28 19.59
C SER A 180 -11.61 -6.58 18.79
N HIS A 181 -10.68 -7.34 18.22
CA HIS A 181 -9.58 -6.80 17.42
C HIS A 181 -9.80 -6.81 15.91
N THR A 182 -10.89 -7.44 15.44
CA THR A 182 -11.23 -7.48 14.02
C THR A 182 -11.40 -6.06 13.46
N GLY A 183 -10.75 -5.78 12.33
CA GLY A 183 -10.80 -4.46 11.69
C GLY A 183 -10.09 -3.34 12.43
N SER A 184 -9.42 -3.62 13.57
CA SER A 184 -8.72 -2.61 14.37
C SER A 184 -7.26 -2.43 13.98
N ILE A 185 -6.68 -1.30 14.37
CA ILE A 185 -5.25 -0.99 14.27
C ILE A 185 -4.62 -1.37 15.60
N LEU A 186 -3.83 -2.45 15.60
CA LEU A 186 -3.15 -2.90 16.81
C LEU A 186 -1.89 -2.07 17.04
N VAL A 187 -1.74 -1.53 18.24
CA VAL A 187 -0.56 -0.74 18.64
C VAL A 187 0.17 -1.44 19.77
N THR A 188 1.42 -1.82 19.55
CA THR A 188 2.28 -2.42 20.56
C THR A 188 3.39 -1.47 21.00
N PRO A 189 3.67 -1.32 22.32
CA PRO A 189 4.79 -0.52 22.79
C PRO A 189 6.14 -1.25 22.67
N GLU A 190 6.12 -2.55 22.36
CA GLU A 190 7.30 -3.39 22.23
C GLU A 190 7.69 -3.61 20.76
N PRO A 191 8.96 -3.97 20.48
CA PRO A 191 9.41 -4.36 19.15
C PRO A 191 8.49 -5.44 18.55
N LEU A 192 8.20 -5.31 17.25
CA LEU A 192 7.37 -6.26 16.54
C LEU A 192 8.01 -7.64 16.53
N ARG A 193 7.22 -8.65 16.85
CA ARG A 193 7.60 -10.06 16.84
C ARG A 193 6.78 -10.85 15.83
N PRO A 194 7.28 -12.00 15.33
CA PRO A 194 6.53 -12.84 14.38
C PRO A 194 5.15 -13.26 14.88
N GLU A 195 5.02 -13.51 16.19
CA GLU A 195 3.78 -13.96 16.84
C GLU A 195 2.70 -12.89 16.74
N TRP A 196 3.06 -11.60 16.81
CA TRP A 196 2.12 -10.48 16.63
C TRP A 196 1.59 -10.40 15.21
N VAL A 197 2.45 -10.61 14.21
CA VAL A 197 2.04 -10.60 12.79
C VAL A 197 1.08 -11.77 12.53
N LYS A 198 1.43 -12.96 13.02
CA LYS A 198 0.56 -14.14 12.90
C LYS A 198 -0.79 -13.90 13.57
N ARG A 199 -0.79 -13.37 14.79
CA ARG A 199 -2.03 -13.08 15.53
C ARG A 199 -2.89 -12.03 14.83
N ALA A 200 -2.27 -10.96 14.32
CA ALA A 200 -2.98 -9.92 13.58
C ALA A 200 -3.73 -10.47 12.36
N LEU A 201 -3.15 -11.46 11.68
CA LEU A 201 -3.80 -12.16 10.57
C LEU A 201 -4.93 -13.05 11.03
N GLU A 202 -4.76 -13.77 12.14
CA GLU A 202 -5.79 -14.65 12.70
C GLU A 202 -7.05 -13.89 13.13
N VAL A 203 -6.89 -12.67 13.66
CA VAL A 203 -8.02 -11.83 14.11
C VAL A 203 -8.49 -10.83 13.04
N ASP A 204 -7.94 -10.88 11.82
CA ASP A 204 -8.28 -9.99 10.71
C ASP A 204 -8.18 -8.50 11.10
N CYS A 205 -7.07 -8.11 11.71
CA CYS A 205 -6.84 -6.71 12.04
C CYS A 205 -6.51 -5.88 10.80
N SER A 206 -6.82 -4.58 10.84
CA SER A 206 -6.58 -3.66 9.73
C SER A 206 -5.11 -3.29 9.57
N ALA A 207 -4.36 -3.15 10.66
CA ALA A 207 -2.94 -2.77 10.64
C ALA A 207 -2.23 -3.07 11.97
N ILE A 208 -0.90 -3.00 11.94
CA ILE A 208 -0.04 -3.04 13.12
C ILE A 208 0.81 -1.77 13.18
N VAL A 209 0.85 -1.13 14.35
CA VAL A 209 1.78 -0.06 14.69
C VAL A 209 2.72 -0.57 15.79
N ALA A 210 4.01 -0.55 15.52
CA ALA A 210 5.04 -0.97 16.47
C ALA A 210 6.20 0.03 16.47
N PRO A 211 7.03 0.08 17.52
CA PRO A 211 8.19 0.97 17.51
C PRO A 211 9.25 0.51 16.52
N SER A 212 9.58 -0.75 16.52
CA SER A 212 10.69 -1.28 15.73
C SER A 212 10.49 -2.73 15.35
N VAL A 213 11.35 -3.23 14.48
CA VAL A 213 11.39 -4.63 14.03
C VAL A 213 12.83 -5.06 13.78
N SER A 214 13.17 -6.32 14.03
CA SER A 214 14.48 -6.87 13.65
C SER A 214 14.66 -6.88 12.13
N LEU A 215 15.90 -6.77 11.66
CA LEU A 215 16.19 -6.77 10.22
C LEU A 215 15.71 -8.05 9.52
N ASP A 216 15.88 -9.20 10.19
CA ASP A 216 15.47 -10.50 9.65
C ASP A 216 13.95 -10.56 9.42
N LEU A 217 13.16 -10.13 10.41
CA LEU A 217 11.70 -10.09 10.30
C LEU A 217 11.25 -9.02 9.29
N ALA A 218 11.89 -7.84 9.26
CA ALA A 218 11.59 -6.81 8.28
C ALA A 218 11.84 -7.28 6.84
N SER A 219 12.92 -8.04 6.62
CA SER A 219 13.25 -8.63 5.32
C SER A 219 12.26 -9.71 4.93
N SER A 220 11.88 -10.61 5.85
CA SER A 220 10.90 -11.67 5.60
C SER A 220 9.50 -11.11 5.28
N LEU A 221 9.12 -10.00 5.90
CA LEU A 221 7.86 -9.29 5.65
C LEU A 221 7.93 -8.40 4.40
N GLY A 222 9.10 -8.24 3.78
CA GLY A 222 9.26 -7.39 2.60
C GLY A 222 9.19 -5.89 2.89
N ILE A 223 9.30 -5.47 4.15
CA ILE A 223 9.29 -4.04 4.55
C ILE A 223 10.58 -3.34 4.13
N VAL A 224 11.70 -4.04 4.18
CA VAL A 224 13.00 -3.53 3.73
C VAL A 224 13.26 -3.99 2.29
N PRO A 225 13.55 -3.10 1.35
CA PRO A 225 13.95 -3.51 0.01
C PRO A 225 15.29 -4.27 0.11
N THR A 226 15.30 -5.50 -0.37
CA THR A 226 16.54 -6.29 -0.43
C THR A 226 17.50 -5.60 -1.40
N ILE A 227 18.68 -5.20 -0.92
CA ILE A 227 19.76 -4.62 -1.71
C ILE A 227 20.49 -5.76 -2.47
N SER A 228 19.81 -6.45 -3.33
CA SER A 228 20.44 -7.32 -4.31
C SER A 228 19.96 -6.87 -5.68
N GLY A 229 20.63 -5.87 -6.29
CA GLY A 229 20.71 -5.52 -7.69
C GLY A 229 19.52 -5.81 -8.64
N MET A 230 18.48 -6.42 -8.18
CA MET A 230 17.22 -6.64 -8.88
C MET A 230 16.23 -5.57 -8.47
N VAL A 231 15.85 -4.76 -9.43
CA VAL A 231 14.62 -3.95 -9.34
C VAL A 231 13.50 -4.92 -9.00
N ARG A 232 12.97 -4.85 -7.78
CA ARG A 232 11.76 -5.60 -7.43
C ARG A 232 10.66 -5.11 -8.36
N SER A 233 10.09 -6.02 -9.11
CA SER A 233 8.86 -5.75 -9.85
C SER A 233 7.79 -5.25 -8.90
N PRO A 234 6.94 -4.31 -9.32
CA PRO A 234 5.82 -3.81 -8.50
C PRO A 234 4.92 -4.92 -7.93
N GLU A 235 4.96 -6.10 -8.54
CA GLU A 235 4.22 -7.30 -8.16
C GLU A 235 4.57 -7.85 -6.76
N ASN A 236 5.78 -7.56 -6.25
CA ASN A 236 6.20 -8.01 -4.92
C ASN A 236 5.82 -7.03 -3.78
N LEU A 237 5.14 -5.93 -4.06
CA LEU A 237 4.59 -5.01 -3.06
C LEU A 237 3.30 -5.54 -2.39
N GLU A 238 2.69 -6.57 -2.97
CA GLU A 238 1.46 -7.21 -2.44
C GLU A 238 1.74 -8.26 -1.34
N THR A 239 2.99 -8.47 -0.94
CA THR A 239 3.36 -9.57 -0.02
C THR A 239 3.37 -9.19 1.46
N ILE A 240 3.11 -7.96 1.82
CA ILE A 240 2.93 -7.61 3.24
C ILE A 240 1.48 -7.90 3.60
N PRO A 241 1.23 -8.92 4.42
CA PRO A 241 -0.12 -9.47 4.61
C PRO A 241 -1.07 -8.54 5.36
N VAL A 242 -0.53 -7.58 6.11
CA VAL A 242 -1.24 -6.55 6.85
C VAL A 242 -0.39 -5.28 6.87
N PRO A 243 -0.95 -4.07 6.71
CA PRO A 243 -0.18 -2.83 6.82
C PRO A 243 0.56 -2.74 8.14
N ILE A 244 1.87 -2.43 8.06
CA ILE A 244 2.75 -2.30 9.24
C ILE A 244 3.39 -0.92 9.21
N VAL A 245 3.37 -0.25 10.35
CA VAL A 245 4.00 1.05 10.55
C VAL A 245 4.94 0.99 11.75
N LEU A 246 6.19 1.42 11.54
CA LEU A 246 7.26 1.38 12.53
C LEU A 246 7.68 2.80 12.90
N THR A 247 7.40 3.22 14.13
CA THR A 247 7.70 4.58 14.57
C THR A 247 9.19 4.84 14.68
N GLU A 248 9.97 3.88 15.20
CA GLU A 248 11.42 3.99 15.40
C GLU A 248 12.24 3.29 14.30
N GLY A 249 11.65 2.35 13.57
CA GLY A 249 12.25 1.70 12.41
C GLY A 249 12.90 0.35 12.72
N LEU A 250 14.13 0.12 12.26
CA LEU A 250 14.82 -1.16 12.44
C LEU A 250 15.50 -1.23 13.82
N GLY A 251 15.52 -2.43 14.42
CA GLY A 251 16.19 -2.72 15.67
C GLY A 251 15.24 -3.24 16.76
N ILE A 252 15.59 -2.94 18.03
CA ILE A 252 14.89 -3.41 19.23
C ILE A 252 14.42 -2.24 20.11
N ALA A 253 14.23 -1.06 19.53
CA ALA A 253 13.77 0.12 20.24
C ALA A 253 12.34 -0.08 20.76
N ARG A 254 12.06 0.39 21.97
CA ARG A 254 10.71 0.48 22.51
C ARG A 254 10.07 1.81 22.11
N MET A 255 8.74 1.84 22.08
CA MET A 255 8.00 3.06 21.82
C MET A 255 8.25 4.10 22.92
N PRO A 256 8.57 5.36 22.57
CA PRO A 256 8.68 6.45 23.53
C PRO A 256 7.40 6.62 24.36
N ARG A 257 7.53 6.93 25.65
CA ARG A 257 6.38 7.05 26.56
C ARG A 257 5.33 8.03 26.07
N VAL A 258 5.75 9.15 25.51
CA VAL A 258 4.83 10.16 24.95
C VAL A 258 3.93 9.55 23.88
N LEU A 259 4.46 8.72 22.98
CA LEU A 259 3.65 8.04 21.95
C LEU A 259 2.75 6.96 22.56
N GLN A 260 3.26 6.22 23.57
CA GLN A 260 2.44 5.24 24.28
C GLN A 260 1.22 5.90 24.93
N ASP A 261 1.44 7.03 25.61
CA ASP A 261 0.37 7.79 26.28
C ASP A 261 -0.65 8.33 25.28
N MET A 262 -0.18 8.80 24.12
CA MET A 262 -1.06 9.28 23.04
C MET A 262 -1.91 8.13 22.47
N PHE A 263 -1.30 7.02 22.13
CA PHE A 263 -2.03 5.86 21.61
C PHE A 263 -2.99 5.26 22.63
N ARG A 264 -2.61 5.22 23.91
CA ARG A 264 -3.47 4.76 24.99
C ARG A 264 -4.69 5.71 25.17
N ALA A 265 -4.46 7.02 25.08
CA ALA A 265 -5.54 8.00 25.16
C ALA A 265 -6.51 7.92 23.95
N SER A 266 -6.02 7.41 22.81
CA SER A 266 -6.82 7.22 21.60
C SER A 266 -7.34 5.79 21.44
N ASP A 267 -7.29 4.95 22.48
CA ASP A 267 -7.82 3.58 22.42
C ASP A 267 -9.32 3.60 22.12
N GLY A 268 -9.74 2.89 21.10
CA GLY A 268 -11.11 2.88 20.59
C GLY A 268 -11.43 3.96 19.55
N GLU A 269 -10.62 5.01 19.42
CA GLU A 269 -10.83 6.08 18.44
C GLU A 269 -10.41 5.64 17.02
N LEU A 270 -11.12 6.17 16.02
CA LEU A 270 -10.80 5.90 14.61
C LEU A 270 -9.51 6.58 14.19
N ALA A 271 -8.67 5.82 13.54
CA ALA A 271 -7.40 6.28 13.02
C ALA A 271 -7.13 5.79 11.59
N SER A 272 -6.18 6.42 10.93
CA SER A 272 -5.63 5.94 9.68
C SER A 272 -4.13 5.69 9.78
N VAL A 273 -3.67 4.65 9.14
CA VAL A 273 -2.24 4.36 8.98
C VAL A 273 -1.87 4.33 7.51
N SER A 274 -0.62 4.71 7.22
CA SER A 274 -0.03 4.60 5.89
C SER A 274 1.36 4.01 6.04
N GLY A 275 1.51 2.75 5.68
CA GLY A 275 2.81 2.07 5.62
C GLY A 275 3.42 2.22 4.24
N SER A 276 4.60 2.82 4.16
CA SER A 276 5.39 2.99 2.94
C SER A 276 6.80 2.45 3.15
N GLN A 277 7.36 1.81 2.13
CA GLN A 277 8.77 1.41 2.13
C GLN A 277 9.71 2.59 1.88
N ARG A 278 9.18 3.76 1.50
CA ARG A 278 9.97 4.99 1.37
C ARG A 278 10.13 5.63 2.74
N PRO A 279 11.37 5.90 3.18
CA PRO A 279 11.61 6.60 4.45
C PRO A 279 10.87 7.94 4.49
N GLY A 280 10.19 8.21 5.59
CA GLY A 280 9.46 9.45 5.81
C GLY A 280 8.04 9.53 5.22
N ASP A 281 7.61 8.53 4.43
CA ASP A 281 6.24 8.49 3.87
C ASP A 281 5.26 7.69 4.74
N SER A 282 5.74 7.02 5.78
CA SER A 282 4.90 6.28 6.73
C SER A 282 4.35 7.20 7.82
N GLU A 283 3.08 7.04 8.15
CA GLU A 283 2.38 7.93 9.06
C GLU A 283 1.22 7.24 9.77
N VAL A 284 0.97 7.63 11.01
CA VAL A 284 -0.25 7.35 11.75
C VAL A 284 -0.99 8.66 11.97
N MET A 285 -2.29 8.69 11.70
CA MET A 285 -3.12 9.86 11.93
C MET A 285 -4.25 9.46 12.89
N LEU A 286 -4.22 10.08 14.06
CA LEU A 286 -5.26 9.99 15.08
C LEU A 286 -6.21 11.16 14.84
N SER A 287 -7.51 10.89 14.69
CA SER A 287 -8.53 11.92 14.53
C SER A 287 -9.26 12.11 15.86
N GLU A 288 -9.40 13.35 16.31
CA GLU A 288 -10.32 13.63 17.41
C GLU A 288 -11.76 13.43 16.90
N ALA A 289 -12.59 12.73 17.68
CA ALA A 289 -14.01 12.66 17.42
C ALA A 289 -14.60 14.08 17.47
N GLY A 290 -15.36 14.45 16.46
CA GLY A 290 -15.98 15.77 16.36
C GLY A 290 -17.18 15.94 17.30
#